data_0a97776647da7eed246e53659b0a8cdd
#
_entry.id   0a97776647da7eed246e53659b0a8cdd
#
_cell.length_a   1.000
_cell.length_b   1.000
_cell.length_c   1.000
_cell.angle_alpha   90.00
_cell.angle_beta   90.00
_cell.angle_gamma   90.00
#
_symmetry.space_group_name_H-M   'P 1'
#
loop_
_entity.id
_entity.type
_entity.pdbx_description
1 polymer ?
#
loop_
_entity_poly.entity_id
_entity_poly.type
_entity_poly.pdbx_seq_one_letter_code
_entity_poly.pdbx_strand_id
1 'polypeptide(L)'
;MSRKEEVVYLSSELVPRSSVAISPFDHGFLYGYGVFDTLRTYGGRFFRLNAHLGRLFASLDILGLTCPLNAEGIQDALYETIRANGLEEARVRLTVSAGEGEAAPEPRPPPPRC
;
A
#
# COMPACT_ATOMS: atom_id res chain seq x y z
N MET A 1 -28.30 -3.88 13.49
CA MET A 1 -27.54 -2.69 13.08
C MET A 1 -26.32 -3.12 12.28
N SER A 2 -26.23 -2.68 11.05
CA SER A 2 -25.13 -3.08 10.20
C SER A 2 -23.89 -2.24 10.50
N ARG A 3 -22.77 -2.89 10.61
CA ARG A 3 -21.48 -2.22 10.73
C ARG A 3 -21.07 -1.65 9.38
N LYS A 4 -20.51 -0.46 9.38
CA LYS A 4 -19.95 0.10 8.18
C LYS A 4 -18.78 -0.78 7.75
N GLU A 5 -18.78 -1.22 6.50
CA GLU A 5 -17.73 -2.05 5.96
C GLU A 5 -16.42 -1.26 5.82
N GLU A 6 -15.31 -1.88 6.18
CA GLU A 6 -14.00 -1.31 5.99
C GLU A 6 -13.69 -1.11 4.51
N VAL A 7 -12.96 -0.04 4.21
CA VAL A 7 -12.56 0.31 2.86
C VAL A 7 -11.05 0.22 2.75
N VAL A 8 -10.58 -0.34 1.65
CA VAL A 8 -9.16 -0.52 1.37
C VAL A 8 -8.79 0.25 0.11
N TYR A 9 -7.64 0.88 0.11
CA TYR A 9 -7.10 1.49 -1.10
C TYR A 9 -6.28 0.42 -1.83
N LEU A 10 -6.73 0.05 -3.01
CA LEU A 10 -6.09 -1.02 -3.80
C LEU A 10 -5.78 -0.52 -5.20
N SER A 11 -4.50 -0.38 -5.51
CA SER A 11 -4.01 -0.08 -6.87
C SER A 11 -4.67 1.12 -7.54
N SER A 12 -4.92 2.19 -6.84
CA SER A 12 -5.45 3.45 -7.32
C SER A 12 -6.91 3.77 -7.00
N GLU A 13 -7.61 2.87 -6.34
CA GLU A 13 -9.02 3.15 -5.99
C GLU A 13 -9.38 2.58 -4.62
N LEU A 14 -10.40 3.19 -4.02
CA LEU A 14 -10.97 2.69 -2.77
C LEU A 14 -11.94 1.55 -3.07
N VAL A 15 -11.78 0.43 -2.39
CA VAL A 15 -12.59 -0.78 -2.59
C VAL A 15 -13.14 -1.23 -1.25
N PRO A 16 -14.42 -1.64 -1.17
CA PRO A 16 -14.93 -2.24 0.05
C PRO A 16 -14.21 -3.56 0.35
N ARG A 17 -14.01 -3.84 1.61
CA ARG A 17 -13.29 -5.03 2.06
C ARG A 17 -13.76 -6.31 1.38
N SER A 18 -15.06 -6.48 1.19
CA SER A 18 -15.64 -7.67 0.57
C SER A 18 -15.28 -7.82 -0.91
N SER A 19 -14.83 -6.75 -1.54
CA SER A 19 -14.47 -6.73 -2.96
C SER A 19 -12.98 -6.75 -3.20
N VAL A 20 -12.15 -6.77 -2.13
CA VAL A 20 -10.70 -6.77 -2.27
C VAL A 20 -10.23 -8.11 -2.80
N ALA A 21 -9.44 -8.08 -3.86
CA ALA A 21 -8.84 -9.28 -4.43
C ALA A 21 -7.42 -8.97 -4.89
N ILE A 22 -6.50 -9.85 -4.53
CA ILE A 22 -5.11 -9.78 -4.96
C ILE A 22 -4.83 -11.05 -5.75
N SER A 23 -4.18 -10.90 -6.89
CA SER A 23 -3.85 -12.05 -7.73
C SER A 23 -2.95 -13.03 -6.98
N PRO A 24 -3.23 -14.35 -7.06
CA PRO A 24 -2.30 -15.34 -6.52
C PRO A 24 -0.97 -15.38 -7.27
N PHE A 25 -0.88 -14.71 -8.41
CA PHE A 25 0.35 -14.61 -9.19
C PHE A 25 1.13 -13.34 -8.92
N ASP A 26 0.68 -12.53 -7.94
CA ASP A 26 1.43 -11.36 -7.50
C ASP A 26 2.74 -11.82 -6.85
N HIS A 27 3.86 -11.23 -7.27
CA HIS A 27 5.17 -11.63 -6.74
C HIS A 27 5.34 -11.32 -5.26
N GLY A 28 4.60 -10.34 -4.73
CA GLY A 28 4.57 -10.10 -3.29
C GLY A 28 3.98 -11.28 -2.55
N PHE A 29 2.94 -11.89 -3.10
CA PHE A 29 2.30 -13.07 -2.52
C PHE A 29 3.15 -14.33 -2.72
N LEU A 30 3.61 -14.58 -3.95
CA LEU A 30 4.35 -15.81 -4.27
C LEU A 30 5.77 -15.84 -3.71
N TYR A 31 6.46 -14.73 -3.73
CA TYR A 31 7.91 -14.68 -3.44
C TYR A 31 8.27 -13.72 -2.33
N GLY A 32 7.30 -13.04 -1.74
CA GLY A 32 7.59 -12.00 -0.74
C GLY A 32 8.29 -10.78 -1.33
N TYR A 33 8.17 -10.55 -2.62
CA TYR A 33 8.86 -9.45 -3.29
C TYR A 33 8.04 -8.17 -3.17
N GLY A 34 8.35 -7.41 -2.15
CA GLY A 34 7.63 -6.17 -1.87
C GLY A 34 8.12 -5.52 -0.59
N VAL A 35 7.55 -4.37 -0.27
CA VAL A 35 7.88 -3.60 0.92
C VAL A 35 6.58 -3.23 1.62
N PHE A 36 6.58 -3.28 2.94
CA PHE A 36 5.45 -2.79 3.71
C PHE A 36 5.91 -1.95 4.89
N ASP A 37 5.03 -1.10 5.36
CA ASP A 37 5.25 -0.32 6.57
C ASP A 37 3.90 -0.14 7.27
N THR A 38 3.93 0.07 8.58
CA THR A 38 2.74 0.35 9.36
C THR A 38 2.84 1.78 9.87
N LEU A 39 1.81 2.56 9.53
CA LEU A 39 1.72 3.95 9.94
C LEU A 39 0.59 4.12 10.94
N ARG A 40 0.69 5.14 11.78
CA ARG A 40 -0.33 5.41 12.78
C ARG A 40 -0.79 6.85 12.69
N THR A 41 -2.09 7.06 12.93
CA THR A 41 -2.66 8.40 12.99
C THR A 41 -3.04 8.77 14.42
N TYR A 42 -2.97 10.07 14.70
CA TYR A 42 -3.44 10.68 15.93
C TYR A 42 -4.24 11.91 15.55
N GLY A 43 -5.49 11.95 15.94
CA GLY A 43 -6.37 13.06 15.59
C GLY A 43 -6.51 13.26 14.09
N GLY A 44 -6.52 12.17 13.32
CA GLY A 44 -6.64 12.23 11.87
C GLY A 44 -5.37 12.61 11.12
N ARG A 45 -4.21 12.64 11.79
CA ARG A 45 -2.93 13.00 11.17
C ARG A 45 -1.94 11.86 11.32
N PHE A 46 -1.24 11.55 10.24
CA PHE A 46 -0.21 10.51 10.28
C PHE A 46 1.03 10.99 11.04
N PHE A 47 1.48 10.13 11.95
CA PHE A 47 2.67 10.39 12.75
C PHE A 47 3.92 10.04 11.94
N ARG A 48 4.84 11.00 11.85
CA ARG A 48 6.13 10.85 11.16
C ARG A 48 5.98 10.38 9.70
N LEU A 49 4.98 10.90 9.02
CA LEU A 49 4.68 10.49 7.65
C LEU A 49 5.89 10.61 6.72
N ASN A 50 6.60 11.74 6.76
CA ASN A 50 7.76 11.94 5.88
C ASN A 50 8.88 10.93 6.14
N ALA A 51 9.12 10.58 7.39
CA ALA A 51 10.12 9.57 7.74
C ALA A 51 9.72 8.20 7.21
N HIS A 52 8.44 7.83 7.34
CA HIS A 52 7.94 6.55 6.82
C HIS A 52 8.05 6.48 5.30
N LEU A 53 7.63 7.54 4.61
CA LEU A 53 7.70 7.56 3.16
C LEU A 53 9.15 7.56 2.67
N GLY A 54 10.05 8.25 3.36
CA GLY A 54 11.47 8.24 3.03
C GLY A 54 12.06 6.83 3.10
N ARG A 55 11.72 6.08 4.16
CA ARG A 55 12.17 4.69 4.30
C ARG A 55 11.56 3.79 3.24
N LEU A 56 10.28 4.00 2.92
CA LEU A 56 9.60 3.22 1.90
C LEU A 56 10.32 3.37 0.56
N PHE A 57 10.54 4.60 0.13
CA PHE A 57 11.18 4.84 -1.17
C PHE A 57 12.63 4.39 -1.20
N ALA A 58 13.36 4.53 -0.09
CA ALA A 58 14.72 3.99 0.01
C ALA A 58 14.74 2.47 -0.14
N SER A 59 13.79 1.78 0.50
CA SER A 59 13.68 0.33 0.41
C SER A 59 13.29 -0.12 -1.00
N LEU A 60 12.37 0.59 -1.65
CA LEU A 60 11.98 0.31 -3.02
C LEU A 60 13.18 0.45 -3.98
N ASP A 61 13.99 1.48 -3.77
CA ASP A 61 15.16 1.73 -4.56
C ASP A 61 16.17 0.58 -4.44
N ILE A 62 16.41 0.11 -3.22
CA ILE A 62 17.29 -1.02 -2.96
C ILE A 62 16.80 -2.28 -3.68
N LEU A 63 15.50 -2.51 -3.70
CA LEU A 63 14.91 -3.68 -4.35
C LEU A 63 14.74 -3.50 -5.87
N GLY A 64 15.00 -2.32 -6.38
CA GLY A 64 14.78 -2.04 -7.80
C GLY A 64 13.31 -1.94 -8.18
N LEU A 65 12.45 -1.62 -7.23
CA LEU A 65 11.01 -1.48 -7.47
C LEU A 65 10.64 -0.01 -7.63
N THR A 66 9.70 0.25 -8.52
CA THR A 66 9.18 1.61 -8.74
C THR A 66 7.71 1.64 -8.36
N CYS A 67 7.36 2.51 -7.42
CA CYS A 67 5.96 2.70 -7.07
C CYS A 67 5.29 3.61 -8.10
N PRO A 68 4.08 3.27 -8.58
CA PRO A 68 3.38 4.12 -9.54
C PRO A 68 2.97 5.49 -8.97
N LEU A 69 2.89 5.61 -7.64
CA LEU A 69 2.60 6.86 -6.97
C LEU A 69 3.87 7.47 -6.40
N ASN A 70 4.00 8.80 -6.50
CA ASN A 70 5.07 9.51 -5.80
C ASN A 70 4.68 9.69 -4.32
N ALA A 71 5.55 10.33 -3.54
CA ALA A 71 5.29 10.52 -2.10
C ALA A 71 3.99 11.27 -1.84
N GLU A 72 3.70 12.30 -2.62
CA GLU A 72 2.47 13.07 -2.48
C GLU A 72 1.24 12.22 -2.81
N GLY A 73 1.33 11.41 -3.87
CA GLY A 73 0.24 10.50 -4.25
C GLY A 73 -0.06 9.46 -3.18
N ILE A 74 0.98 8.91 -2.54
CA ILE A 74 0.80 7.97 -1.44
C ILE A 74 0.19 8.66 -0.23
N GLN A 75 0.65 9.87 0.08
CA GLN A 75 0.08 10.65 1.17
C GLN A 75 -1.42 10.89 0.96
N ASP A 76 -1.81 11.27 -0.23
CA ASP A 76 -3.21 11.49 -0.57
C ASP A 76 -4.02 10.20 -0.42
N ALA A 77 -3.49 9.08 -0.89
CA ALA A 77 -4.14 7.78 -0.78
C ALA A 77 -4.33 7.37 0.68
N LEU A 78 -3.32 7.60 1.52
CA LEU A 78 -3.40 7.29 2.94
C LEU A 78 -4.50 8.10 3.64
N TYR A 79 -4.56 9.41 3.37
CA TYR A 79 -5.59 10.27 3.97
C TYR A 79 -6.98 9.93 3.44
N GLU A 80 -7.11 9.63 2.15
CA GLU A 80 -8.38 9.16 1.59
C GLU A 80 -8.88 7.91 2.29
N THR A 81 -7.96 6.98 2.56
CA THR A 81 -8.30 5.71 3.19
C THR A 81 -8.85 5.91 4.60
N ILE A 82 -8.18 6.71 5.43
CA ILE A 82 -8.68 6.92 6.79
C ILE A 82 -9.99 7.72 6.80
N ARG A 83 -10.16 8.66 5.88
CA ARG A 83 -11.41 9.41 5.75
C ARG A 83 -12.56 8.52 5.32
N ALA A 84 -12.32 7.65 4.36
CA ALA A 84 -13.35 6.72 3.87
C ALA A 84 -13.79 5.75 4.97
N ASN A 85 -12.91 5.44 5.92
CA ASN A 85 -13.23 4.57 7.05
C ASN A 85 -13.72 5.33 8.27
N GLY A 86 -13.71 6.67 8.23
CA GLY A 86 -14.19 7.51 9.32
C GLY A 86 -13.32 7.40 10.57
N LEU A 87 -12.02 7.26 10.42
CA LEU A 87 -11.11 7.03 11.54
C LEU A 87 -10.21 8.24 11.79
N GLU A 88 -9.97 8.53 13.07
CA GLU A 88 -9.01 9.53 13.51
C GLU A 88 -7.80 8.89 14.18
N GLU A 89 -8.06 7.79 14.89
CA GLU A 89 -7.00 6.98 15.50
C GLU A 89 -6.93 5.66 14.74
N ALA A 90 -5.96 5.53 13.87
CA ALA A 90 -5.88 4.38 12.99
C ALA A 90 -4.47 3.83 12.89
N ARG A 91 -4.39 2.56 12.59
CA ARG A 91 -3.16 1.90 12.19
C ARG A 91 -3.36 1.47 10.74
N VAL A 92 -2.51 1.95 9.86
CA VAL A 92 -2.64 1.69 8.42
C VAL A 92 -1.42 0.92 7.95
N ARG A 93 -1.66 -0.19 7.27
CA ARG A 93 -0.58 -0.95 6.64
C ARG A 93 -0.49 -0.53 5.18
N LEU A 94 0.66 -0.05 4.80
CA LEU A 94 0.98 0.33 3.43
C LEU A 94 1.87 -0.75 2.84
N THR A 95 1.45 -1.32 1.71
CA THR A 95 2.21 -2.37 1.05
C THR A 95 2.42 -2.02 -0.42
N VAL A 96 3.65 -2.15 -0.88
CA VAL A 96 3.98 -2.06 -2.30
C VAL A 96 4.59 -3.40 -2.71
N SER A 97 3.89 -4.12 -3.55
CA SER A 97 4.36 -5.42 -4.04
C SER A 97 4.94 -5.28 -5.43
N ALA A 98 5.70 -6.29 -5.85
CA ALA A 98 6.28 -6.30 -7.20
C ALA A 98 5.22 -6.51 -8.29
N GLY A 99 3.98 -6.83 -7.92
CA GLY A 99 2.92 -7.08 -8.89
C GLY A 99 3.01 -8.45 -9.55
N GLU A 100 2.16 -8.67 -10.54
CA GLU A 100 2.18 -9.93 -11.28
C GLU A 100 3.35 -9.99 -12.24
N GLY A 101 3.87 -11.20 -12.45
CA GLY A 101 4.94 -11.43 -13.38
C GLY A 101 4.91 -12.85 -13.90
N GLU A 102 5.95 -13.25 -14.59
CA GLU A 102 6.07 -14.59 -15.11
C GLU A 102 6.51 -15.55 -14.01
N ALA A 103 6.76 -16.80 -14.36
CA ALA A 103 6.93 -17.90 -13.42
C ALA A 103 7.96 -17.71 -12.31
N ALA A 104 8.93 -16.83 -12.48
CA ALA A 104 9.97 -16.58 -11.48
C ALA A 104 10.36 -15.11 -11.50
N PRO A 105 10.88 -14.57 -10.36
CA PRO A 105 11.39 -13.21 -10.37
C PRO A 105 12.50 -13.05 -11.40
N GLU A 106 12.33 -12.04 -12.24
CA GLU A 106 13.29 -11.71 -13.28
C GLU A 106 14.22 -10.60 -12.81
N PRO A 107 15.37 -10.39 -13.47
CA PRO A 107 16.21 -9.22 -13.17
C PRO A 107 15.45 -7.90 -13.29
N ARG A 108 14.40 -7.90 -14.13
CA ARG A 108 13.45 -6.80 -14.22
C ARG A 108 12.11 -7.25 -13.67
N PRO A 109 11.77 -6.88 -12.44
CA PRO A 109 10.47 -7.23 -11.89
C PRO A 109 9.35 -6.50 -12.62
N PRO A 110 8.11 -7.04 -12.58
CA PRO A 110 6.95 -6.34 -13.12
C PRO A 110 6.67 -5.06 -12.33
N PRO A 111 5.83 -4.15 -12.87
CA PRO A 111 5.49 -2.93 -12.15
C PRO A 111 4.89 -3.26 -10.78
N PRO A 112 5.28 -2.51 -9.73
CA PRO A 112 4.75 -2.76 -8.39
C PRO A 112 3.31 -2.31 -8.26
N ARG A 113 2.63 -2.84 -7.24
CA ARG A 113 1.28 -2.43 -6.85
C ARG A 113 1.32 -1.78 -5.48
N CYS A 114 0.60 -0.69 -5.37
CA CYS A 114 0.46 0.03 -4.10
C CYS A 114 -0.87 -0.26 -3.44
#